data_5eb673dd17dd950729d937d0f8f232d2
#
_entry.id   5eb673dd17dd950729d937d0f8f232d2
#
_cell.length_a   1.000
_cell.length_b   1.000
_cell.length_c   1.000
_cell.angle_alpha   90.00
_cell.angle_beta   90.00
_cell.angle_gamma   90.00
#
_symmetry.space_group_name_H-M   'P 1'
#
loop_
_entity.id
_entity.type
_entity.pdbx_description
1 polymer ?
#
loop_
_entity_poly.entity_id
_entity_poly.type
_entity_poly.pdbx_seq_one_letter_code
_entity_poly.pdbx_strand_id
1 'polypeptide(L)'
;MENKRVMYVHGFASSAQSGTVALLRQLLPNTDVVAYDIPLDPQEAISFLHAKCDEQKPDLIIGTSAGGMMTEQLYGFDRIIINPAFNIGDTMVKHGMTGKQTYQNPRQDGVQEFIVTKALVKQYAELTQQCFTKADDEAERQRVWGLFGDKDPLVHTFDLYRSHYPQAIHFHGEHRLSDKIAIHYLIPVIRWIDDRQEGRERPVVYITIDAMRSPQGMQRPSMHKAFEMLIEHYSVYFLCPADSNDKEAISADHDWIEDIISAPSYNHVIYANNSARLYGDYKIATAADDAFMGTNIRLGSDEFKTWDEIITFFERLGGQ
;
A
#
# COMPACT_ATOMS: atom_id res chain seq x y z
N MET A 1 7.52 -7.65 -8.88
CA MET A 1 8.37 -6.64 -9.58
C MET A 1 9.72 -7.19 -10.06
N GLU A 2 9.80 -8.48 -10.35
CA GLU A 2 11.06 -9.09 -10.80
C GLU A 2 11.49 -8.53 -12.16
N ASN A 3 12.78 -8.16 -12.28
CA ASN A 3 13.37 -7.52 -13.48
C ASN A 3 12.73 -6.19 -13.91
N LYS A 4 11.96 -5.56 -13.04
CA LYS A 4 11.33 -4.24 -13.26
C LYS A 4 12.13 -3.14 -12.56
N ARG A 5 11.83 -1.90 -12.94
CA ARG A 5 12.43 -0.70 -12.33
C ARG A 5 11.43 0.04 -11.46
N VAL A 6 11.82 0.31 -10.23
CA VAL A 6 11.07 1.15 -9.28
C VAL A 6 11.85 2.44 -9.04
N MET A 7 11.23 3.58 -9.33
CA MET A 7 11.81 4.89 -9.03
C MET A 7 11.25 5.41 -7.70
N TYR A 8 12.14 5.75 -6.76
CA TYR A 8 11.74 6.36 -5.51
C TYR A 8 11.98 7.87 -5.50
N VAL A 9 10.95 8.63 -5.11
CA VAL A 9 10.92 10.10 -5.02
C VAL A 9 10.86 10.51 -3.55
N HIS A 10 11.98 11.01 -3.03
CA HIS A 10 12.11 11.33 -1.60
C HIS A 10 11.36 12.61 -1.19
N GLY A 11 11.05 12.74 0.09
CA GLY A 11 10.41 13.91 0.66
C GLY A 11 11.33 15.13 0.78
N PHE A 12 10.76 16.26 1.23
CA PHE A 12 11.48 17.50 1.46
C PHE A 12 12.67 17.32 2.43
N ALA A 13 13.79 17.95 2.14
CA ALA A 13 15.04 17.86 2.93
C ALA A 13 15.62 16.44 3.05
N SER A 14 15.25 15.49 2.20
CA SER A 14 15.81 14.15 2.12
C SER A 14 16.76 14.01 0.91
N SER A 15 17.16 12.78 0.57
CA SER A 15 18.04 12.51 -0.57
C SER A 15 17.83 11.09 -1.14
N ALA A 16 18.53 10.80 -2.25
CA ALA A 16 18.63 9.46 -2.83
C ALA A 16 19.30 8.41 -1.91
N GLN A 17 19.93 8.83 -0.82
CA GLN A 17 20.59 7.97 0.16
C GLN A 17 19.75 7.80 1.46
N SER A 18 18.42 8.05 1.37
CA SER A 18 17.53 7.88 2.52
C SER A 18 17.38 6.42 2.94
N GLY A 19 17.05 6.20 4.22
CA GLY A 19 16.76 4.86 4.74
C GLY A 19 15.64 4.14 3.99
N THR A 20 14.68 4.88 3.44
CA THR A 20 13.60 4.31 2.63
C THR A 20 14.13 3.66 1.34
N VAL A 21 15.14 4.23 0.68
CA VAL A 21 15.77 3.61 -0.50
C VAL A 21 16.44 2.29 -0.12
N ALA A 22 17.16 2.27 1.02
CA ALA A 22 17.79 1.05 1.51
C ALA A 22 16.75 -0.04 1.84
N LEU A 23 15.65 0.35 2.49
CA LEU A 23 14.54 -0.54 2.82
C LEU A 23 13.88 -1.11 1.55
N LEU A 24 13.60 -0.30 0.55
CA LEU A 24 13.02 -0.76 -0.72
C LEU A 24 13.94 -1.76 -1.43
N ARG A 25 15.25 -1.51 -1.46
CA ARG A 25 16.22 -2.45 -2.04
C ARG A 25 16.28 -3.78 -1.29
N GLN A 26 16.11 -3.76 0.02
CA GLN A 26 16.05 -4.97 0.83
C GLN A 26 14.77 -5.77 0.59
N LEU A 27 13.62 -5.09 0.50
CA LEU A 27 12.31 -5.73 0.34
C LEU A 27 12.03 -6.17 -1.11
N LEU A 28 12.73 -5.59 -2.09
CA LEU A 28 12.58 -5.86 -3.51
C LEU A 28 13.92 -6.29 -4.15
N PRO A 29 14.49 -7.43 -3.72
CA PRO A 29 15.87 -7.82 -4.08
C PRO A 29 16.09 -8.05 -5.58
N ASN A 30 15.03 -8.41 -6.32
CA ASN A 30 15.09 -8.68 -7.76
C ASN A 30 14.57 -7.50 -8.61
N THR A 31 14.53 -6.29 -8.03
CA THR A 31 14.00 -5.07 -8.64
C THR A 31 15.10 -4.02 -8.71
N ASP A 32 15.20 -3.31 -9.84
CA ASP A 32 16.12 -2.18 -9.99
C ASP A 32 15.52 -0.93 -9.31
N VAL A 33 15.89 -0.70 -8.04
CA VAL A 33 15.42 0.46 -7.26
C VAL A 33 16.36 1.64 -7.49
N VAL A 34 15.88 2.65 -8.23
CA VAL A 34 16.59 3.90 -8.52
C VAL A 34 16.04 5.07 -7.72
N ALA A 35 16.90 5.97 -7.31
CA ALA A 35 16.55 7.22 -6.63
C ALA A 35 17.56 8.31 -6.99
N TYR A 36 17.12 9.56 -7.02
CA TYR A 36 17.91 10.72 -7.41
C TYR A 36 17.78 11.83 -6.36
N ASP A 37 18.81 12.62 -6.20
CA ASP A 37 18.75 13.86 -5.42
C ASP A 37 17.92 14.91 -6.18
N ILE A 38 16.74 15.18 -5.67
CA ILE A 38 15.77 16.07 -6.30
C ILE A 38 16.20 17.52 -6.07
N PRO A 39 16.11 18.41 -7.09
CA PRO A 39 16.32 19.85 -6.93
C PRO A 39 15.44 20.45 -5.83
N LEU A 40 15.93 21.50 -5.17
CA LEU A 40 15.19 22.17 -4.10
C LEU A 40 14.03 23.03 -4.65
N ASP A 41 14.24 23.68 -5.80
CA ASP A 41 13.18 24.44 -6.50
C ASP A 41 12.13 23.46 -7.02
N PRO A 42 10.83 23.65 -6.69
CA PRO A 42 9.79 22.68 -7.05
C PRO A 42 9.51 22.61 -8.56
N GLN A 43 9.73 23.67 -9.34
CA GLN A 43 9.56 23.66 -10.78
C GLN A 43 10.71 22.93 -11.48
N GLU A 44 11.94 23.14 -10.99
CA GLU A 44 13.09 22.35 -11.45
C GLU A 44 12.93 20.89 -11.05
N ALA A 45 12.42 20.61 -9.83
CA ALA A 45 12.19 19.26 -9.33
C ALA A 45 11.22 18.47 -10.20
N ILE A 46 10.04 19.05 -10.52
CA ILE A 46 9.06 18.34 -11.36
C ILE A 46 9.57 18.14 -12.78
N SER A 47 10.27 19.14 -13.34
CA SER A 47 10.88 19.02 -14.66
C SER A 47 11.98 17.95 -14.71
N PHE A 48 12.81 17.87 -13.67
CA PHE A 48 13.82 16.86 -13.48
C PHE A 48 13.20 15.45 -13.37
N LEU A 49 12.12 15.30 -12.58
CA LEU A 49 11.45 14.03 -12.42
C LEU A 49 10.81 13.54 -13.73
N HIS A 50 10.18 14.41 -14.51
CA HIS A 50 9.69 14.06 -15.85
C HIS A 50 10.83 13.57 -16.76
N ALA A 51 11.96 14.30 -16.81
CA ALA A 51 13.11 13.88 -17.59
C ALA A 51 13.65 12.51 -17.13
N LYS A 52 13.68 12.25 -15.81
CA LYS A 52 14.08 10.94 -15.28
C LYS A 52 13.08 9.83 -15.59
N CYS A 53 11.78 10.12 -15.60
CA CYS A 53 10.77 9.16 -16.06
C CYS A 53 10.97 8.80 -17.54
N ASP A 54 11.23 9.77 -18.39
CA ASP A 54 11.47 9.55 -19.83
C ASP A 54 12.75 8.75 -20.09
N GLU A 55 13.81 9.01 -19.31
CA GLU A 55 15.10 8.34 -19.41
C GLU A 55 15.02 6.89 -18.88
N GLN A 56 14.47 6.72 -17.69
CA GLN A 56 14.51 5.46 -16.94
C GLN A 56 13.32 4.55 -17.20
N LYS A 57 12.20 5.11 -17.67
CA LYS A 57 10.94 4.41 -17.93
C LYS A 57 10.56 3.44 -16.79
N PRO A 58 10.39 3.95 -15.56
CA PRO A 58 10.10 3.09 -14.42
C PRO A 58 8.76 2.37 -14.60
N ASP A 59 8.69 1.13 -14.14
CA ASP A 59 7.45 0.34 -14.10
C ASP A 59 6.55 0.80 -12.93
N LEU A 60 7.16 1.36 -11.89
CA LEU A 60 6.46 1.90 -10.72
C LEU A 60 7.24 3.09 -10.16
N ILE A 61 6.51 4.12 -9.73
CA ILE A 61 7.06 5.27 -8.99
C ILE A 61 6.49 5.27 -7.58
N ILE A 62 7.36 5.38 -6.58
CA ILE A 62 6.96 5.47 -5.17
C ILE A 62 7.43 6.80 -4.63
N GLY A 63 6.52 7.64 -4.12
CA GLY A 63 6.85 8.94 -3.55
C GLY A 63 6.36 9.10 -2.11
N THR A 64 7.15 9.78 -1.27
CA THR A 64 6.79 10.06 0.12
C THR A 64 6.73 11.55 0.39
N SER A 65 5.73 12.02 1.16
CA SER A 65 5.61 13.41 1.59
C SER A 65 5.59 14.40 0.39
N ALA A 66 6.52 15.36 0.34
CA ALA A 66 6.69 16.24 -0.83
C ALA A 66 6.95 15.46 -2.12
N GLY A 67 7.76 14.38 -2.03
CA GLY A 67 7.96 13.47 -3.15
C GLY A 67 6.68 12.75 -3.57
N GLY A 68 5.78 12.43 -2.64
CA GLY A 68 4.46 11.88 -2.93
C GLY A 68 3.57 12.87 -3.69
N MET A 69 3.58 14.14 -3.31
CA MET A 69 2.87 15.21 -4.02
C MET A 69 3.40 15.41 -5.46
N MET A 70 4.74 15.32 -5.64
CA MET A 70 5.33 15.41 -6.97
C MET A 70 5.04 14.13 -7.81
N THR A 71 5.08 12.96 -7.17
CA THR A 71 4.78 11.68 -7.83
C THR A 71 3.35 11.61 -8.35
N GLU A 72 2.40 12.23 -7.66
CA GLU A 72 1.02 12.32 -8.15
C GLU A 72 0.95 12.92 -9.56
N GLN A 73 1.80 13.89 -9.88
CA GLN A 73 1.83 14.61 -11.16
C GLN A 73 2.60 13.86 -12.28
N LEU A 74 3.24 12.73 -11.99
CA LEU A 74 3.96 11.91 -12.97
C LEU A 74 3.00 10.96 -13.71
N TYR A 75 2.09 11.54 -14.49
CA TYR A 75 1.04 10.81 -15.20
C TYR A 75 1.59 9.83 -16.24
N GLY A 76 0.83 8.77 -16.52
CA GLY A 76 1.20 7.70 -17.46
C GLY A 76 1.96 6.53 -16.81
N PHE A 77 2.38 6.67 -15.55
CA PHE A 77 3.07 5.64 -14.78
C PHE A 77 2.21 5.10 -13.65
N ASP A 78 2.46 3.86 -13.24
CA ASP A 78 1.92 3.34 -11.98
C ASP A 78 2.63 4.00 -10.80
N ARG A 79 1.85 4.44 -9.79
CA ARG A 79 2.35 5.29 -8.71
C ARG A 79 1.79 4.84 -7.36
N ILE A 80 2.66 4.86 -6.36
CA ILE A 80 2.26 4.75 -4.95
C ILE A 80 2.73 6.01 -4.24
N ILE A 81 1.83 6.72 -3.60
CA ILE A 81 2.14 7.93 -2.85
C ILE A 81 1.84 7.73 -1.37
N ILE A 82 2.81 8.03 -0.52
CA ILE A 82 2.75 7.78 0.91
C ILE A 82 2.78 9.11 1.65
N ASN A 83 1.74 9.38 2.44
CA ASN A 83 1.57 10.64 3.16
C ASN A 83 1.87 11.88 2.28
N PRO A 84 1.26 11.98 1.08
CA PRO A 84 1.60 13.05 0.13
C PRO A 84 1.26 14.43 0.68
N ALA A 85 2.24 15.34 0.65
CA ALA A 85 2.13 16.66 1.24
C ALA A 85 1.44 17.66 0.28
N PHE A 86 0.17 17.43 -0.07
CA PHE A 86 -0.61 18.33 -0.94
C PHE A 86 -0.87 19.72 -0.36
N ASN A 87 -0.51 19.93 0.90
CA ASN A 87 -0.58 21.22 1.61
C ASN A 87 0.80 21.68 2.09
N ILE A 88 1.87 21.31 1.39
CA ILE A 88 3.26 21.55 1.82
C ILE A 88 3.56 23.02 2.12
N GLY A 89 3.02 23.96 1.35
CA GLY A 89 3.20 25.39 1.59
C GLY A 89 2.69 25.80 2.98
N ASP A 90 1.49 25.39 3.34
CA ASP A 90 0.88 25.65 4.65
C ASP A 90 1.65 24.95 5.78
N THR A 91 2.06 23.71 5.53
CA THR A 91 2.87 22.92 6.47
C THR A 91 4.20 23.63 6.76
N MET A 92 4.89 24.13 5.75
CA MET A 92 6.14 24.88 5.92
C MET A 92 5.96 26.15 6.74
N VAL A 93 4.86 26.89 6.53
CA VAL A 93 4.52 28.09 7.31
C VAL A 93 4.20 27.71 8.75
N LYS A 94 3.32 26.76 8.96
CA LYS A 94 2.83 26.31 10.27
C LYS A 94 3.97 25.82 11.16
N HIS A 95 4.94 25.11 10.58
CA HIS A 95 6.08 24.55 11.33
C HIS A 95 7.33 25.43 11.28
N GLY A 96 7.24 26.69 10.82
CA GLY A 96 8.32 27.65 10.83
C GLY A 96 9.56 27.18 10.05
N MET A 97 9.38 26.51 8.93
CA MET A 97 10.46 25.88 8.15
C MET A 97 11.28 26.89 7.31
N THR A 98 10.99 28.20 7.40
CA THR A 98 11.77 29.24 6.70
C THR A 98 13.13 29.46 7.34
N GLY A 99 14.15 29.80 6.52
CA GLY A 99 15.51 30.03 6.96
C GLY A 99 16.46 28.88 6.61
N LYS A 100 17.57 28.81 7.32
CA LYS A 100 18.59 27.77 7.10
C LYS A 100 18.10 26.41 7.57
N GLN A 101 18.23 25.42 6.71
CA GLN A 101 17.83 24.02 6.93
C GLN A 101 19.01 23.10 6.57
N THR A 102 18.97 21.87 7.09
CA THR A 102 19.96 20.83 6.82
C THR A 102 19.27 19.62 6.18
N TYR A 103 19.89 19.04 5.17
CA TYR A 103 19.43 17.77 4.62
C TYR A 103 19.54 16.65 5.65
N GLN A 104 18.51 15.83 5.77
CA GLN A 104 18.45 14.72 6.74
C GLN A 104 19.40 13.57 6.37
N ASN A 105 19.75 13.46 5.10
CA ASN A 105 20.59 12.40 4.54
C ASN A 105 21.66 13.02 3.63
N PRO A 106 22.83 12.38 3.48
CA PRO A 106 23.86 12.83 2.55
C PRO A 106 23.32 12.91 1.13
N ARG A 107 23.75 13.92 0.39
CA ARG A 107 23.47 14.08 -1.05
C ARG A 107 24.71 13.73 -1.87
N GLN A 108 24.53 13.31 -3.11
CA GLN A 108 25.62 12.99 -4.03
C GLN A 108 26.43 14.24 -4.44
N ASP A 109 25.77 15.41 -4.46
CA ASP A 109 26.40 16.69 -4.72
C ASP A 109 27.21 17.26 -3.55
N GLY A 110 27.18 16.59 -2.38
CA GLY A 110 27.85 17.00 -1.16
C GLY A 110 27.21 18.19 -0.44
N VAL A 111 26.10 18.74 -0.95
CA VAL A 111 25.38 19.85 -0.32
C VAL A 111 24.68 19.36 0.94
N GLN A 112 24.95 19.98 2.08
CA GLN A 112 24.36 19.59 3.37
C GLN A 112 23.33 20.60 3.88
N GLU A 113 23.41 21.85 3.46
CA GLU A 113 22.58 22.93 3.96
C GLU A 113 21.93 23.68 2.82
N PHE A 114 20.74 24.20 3.06
CA PHE A 114 19.99 25.02 2.11
C PHE A 114 19.16 26.08 2.83
N ILE A 115 18.59 27.02 2.09
CA ILE A 115 17.79 28.10 2.63
C ILE A 115 16.37 27.99 2.09
N VAL A 116 15.40 27.89 3.00
CA VAL A 116 13.97 27.98 2.69
C VAL A 116 13.54 29.44 2.73
N THR A 117 13.33 30.02 1.57
CA THR A 117 12.83 31.39 1.44
C THR A 117 11.30 31.43 1.39
N LYS A 118 10.69 32.58 1.66
CA LYS A 118 9.24 32.78 1.46
C LYS A 118 8.83 32.55 -0.01
N ALA A 119 9.72 32.86 -0.96
CA ALA A 119 9.50 32.60 -2.38
C ALA A 119 9.43 31.10 -2.65
N LEU A 120 10.34 30.32 -2.08
CA LEU A 120 10.34 28.86 -2.21
C LEU A 120 9.05 28.23 -1.64
N VAL A 121 8.58 28.70 -0.46
CA VAL A 121 7.31 28.25 0.12
C VAL A 121 6.14 28.52 -0.81
N LYS A 122 6.11 29.72 -1.43
CA LYS A 122 5.08 30.09 -2.41
C LYS A 122 5.14 29.19 -3.66
N GLN A 123 6.33 28.91 -4.19
CA GLN A 123 6.52 28.02 -5.33
C GLN A 123 6.00 26.60 -5.05
N TYR A 124 6.24 26.06 -3.83
CA TYR A 124 5.66 24.78 -3.41
C TYR A 124 4.13 24.82 -3.35
N ALA A 125 3.55 25.92 -2.83
CA ALA A 125 2.10 26.10 -2.80
C ALA A 125 1.51 26.22 -4.22
N GLU A 126 2.22 26.85 -5.16
CA GLU A 126 1.81 26.94 -6.56
C GLU A 126 1.90 25.57 -7.27
N LEU A 127 2.94 24.76 -6.97
CA LEU A 127 3.07 23.41 -7.54
C LEU A 127 1.93 22.50 -7.07
N THR A 128 1.49 22.61 -5.80
CA THR A 128 0.36 21.77 -5.30
C THR A 128 -0.95 22.04 -6.04
N GLN A 129 -1.14 23.24 -6.61
CA GLN A 129 -2.34 23.54 -7.41
C GLN A 129 -2.38 22.80 -8.77
N GLN A 130 -1.26 22.20 -9.18
CA GLN A 130 -1.17 21.38 -10.40
C GLN A 130 -1.50 19.92 -10.16
N CYS A 131 -1.65 19.49 -8.89
CA CYS A 131 -2.09 18.16 -8.54
C CYS A 131 -3.53 17.90 -9.01
N PHE A 132 -3.86 16.65 -9.23
CA PHE A 132 -5.19 16.15 -9.60
C PHE A 132 -5.70 16.61 -10.97
N THR A 133 -4.87 17.23 -11.81
CA THR A 133 -5.30 17.75 -13.13
C THR A 133 -5.74 16.67 -14.12
N LYS A 134 -5.36 15.41 -13.90
CA LYS A 134 -5.82 14.25 -14.67
C LYS A 134 -6.64 13.25 -13.84
N ALA A 135 -7.17 13.67 -12.70
CA ALA A 135 -7.97 12.80 -11.84
C ALA A 135 -9.33 12.40 -12.45
N ASP A 136 -9.79 13.11 -13.48
CA ASP A 136 -11.00 12.75 -14.25
C ASP A 136 -10.72 11.67 -15.31
N ASP A 137 -9.47 11.36 -15.64
CA ASP A 137 -9.10 10.28 -16.54
C ASP A 137 -9.13 8.94 -15.80
N GLU A 138 -10.02 8.04 -16.22
CA GLU A 138 -10.21 6.74 -15.58
C GLU A 138 -8.93 5.88 -15.64
N ALA A 139 -8.17 5.95 -16.72
CA ALA A 139 -6.90 5.22 -16.83
C ALA A 139 -5.86 5.73 -15.81
N GLU A 140 -5.81 7.04 -15.58
CA GLU A 140 -4.93 7.62 -14.56
C GLU A 140 -5.40 7.30 -13.14
N ARG A 141 -6.71 7.29 -12.90
CA ARG A 141 -7.29 6.92 -11.59
C ARG A 141 -6.93 5.50 -11.17
N GLN A 142 -6.80 4.57 -12.11
CA GLN A 142 -6.41 3.19 -11.85
C GLN A 142 -4.90 3.00 -11.61
N ARG A 143 -4.09 4.02 -11.92
CA ARG A 143 -2.62 3.96 -11.81
C ARG A 143 -2.06 4.45 -10.49
N VAL A 144 -2.86 5.11 -9.65
CA VAL A 144 -2.35 5.74 -8.42
C VAL A 144 -2.96 5.15 -7.17
N TRP A 145 -2.11 4.79 -6.23
CA TRP A 145 -2.45 4.32 -4.89
C TRP A 145 -1.96 5.30 -3.84
N GLY A 146 -2.81 5.63 -2.88
CA GLY A 146 -2.48 6.49 -1.74
C GLY A 146 -2.43 5.69 -0.44
N LEU A 147 -1.34 5.81 0.31
CA LEU A 147 -1.17 5.24 1.65
C LEU A 147 -1.03 6.36 2.67
N PHE A 148 -1.85 6.35 3.73
CA PHE A 148 -1.97 7.45 4.68
C PHE A 148 -1.86 6.97 6.12
N GLY A 149 -0.96 7.57 6.90
CA GLY A 149 -0.83 7.31 8.33
C GLY A 149 -1.96 7.98 9.12
N ASP A 150 -2.69 7.21 9.93
CA ASP A 150 -3.77 7.70 10.78
C ASP A 150 -3.29 8.59 11.94
N LYS A 151 -1.98 8.51 12.27
CA LYS A 151 -1.30 9.28 13.31
C LYS A 151 -0.24 10.24 12.76
N ASP A 152 -0.33 10.59 11.47
CA ASP A 152 0.60 11.53 10.86
C ASP A 152 0.40 12.95 11.47
N PRO A 153 1.42 13.53 12.17
CA PRO A 153 1.29 14.84 12.78
C PRO A 153 1.48 16.00 11.79
N LEU A 154 1.91 15.73 10.55
CA LEU A 154 2.31 16.75 9.58
C LEU A 154 1.34 16.89 8.42
N VAL A 155 0.80 15.78 7.93
CA VAL A 155 0.03 15.72 6.69
C VAL A 155 -1.33 15.05 6.93
N HIS A 156 -2.41 15.76 6.60
CA HIS A 156 -3.78 15.27 6.72
C HIS A 156 -4.50 15.47 5.38
N THR A 157 -4.13 14.69 4.38
CA THR A 157 -4.59 14.87 2.99
C THR A 157 -5.38 13.68 2.45
N PHE A 158 -5.79 12.73 3.32
CA PHE A 158 -6.55 11.56 2.93
C PHE A 158 -7.88 11.93 2.26
N ASP A 159 -8.70 12.78 2.88
CA ASP A 159 -10.02 13.15 2.35
C ASP A 159 -9.89 13.89 1.01
N LEU A 160 -8.89 14.76 0.89
CA LEU A 160 -8.59 15.45 -0.36
C LEU A 160 -8.23 14.42 -1.45
N TYR A 161 -7.32 13.51 -1.17
CA TYR A 161 -6.92 12.47 -2.11
C TYR A 161 -8.12 11.57 -2.48
N ARG A 162 -8.87 11.11 -1.48
CA ARG A 162 -10.02 10.22 -1.65
C ARG A 162 -11.14 10.83 -2.48
N SER A 163 -11.26 12.16 -2.50
CA SER A 163 -12.22 12.86 -3.36
C SER A 163 -11.88 12.80 -4.85
N HIS A 164 -10.62 12.49 -5.19
CA HIS A 164 -10.12 12.39 -6.56
C HIS A 164 -9.85 10.95 -7.00
N TYR A 165 -9.29 10.13 -6.10
CA TYR A 165 -8.82 8.78 -6.41
C TYR A 165 -9.46 7.73 -5.50
N PRO A 166 -9.91 6.58 -6.04
CA PRO A 166 -10.57 5.55 -5.24
C PRO A 166 -9.63 4.72 -4.37
N GLN A 167 -8.37 4.53 -4.80
CA GLN A 167 -7.41 3.63 -4.16
C GLN A 167 -6.67 4.35 -3.04
N ALA A 168 -7.29 4.40 -1.86
CA ALA A 168 -6.77 5.08 -0.67
C ALA A 168 -6.84 4.15 0.53
N ILE A 169 -5.71 3.90 1.18
CA ILE A 169 -5.59 3.00 2.32
C ILE A 169 -5.05 3.79 3.52
N HIS A 170 -5.71 3.67 4.67
CA HIS A 170 -5.13 4.07 5.95
C HIS A 170 -4.19 3.00 6.48
N PHE A 171 -3.12 3.40 7.14
CA PHE A 171 -2.29 2.51 7.94
C PHE A 171 -2.09 3.06 9.35
N HIS A 172 -1.92 2.16 10.32
CA HIS A 172 -1.63 2.55 11.69
C HIS A 172 -0.19 3.01 11.84
N GLY A 173 0.03 4.31 11.68
CA GLY A 173 1.36 4.87 11.74
C GLY A 173 1.43 6.37 11.53
N GLU A 174 2.65 6.87 11.64
CA GLU A 174 2.99 8.28 11.56
C GLU A 174 3.44 8.67 10.13
N HIS A 175 4.10 9.85 10.02
CA HIS A 175 4.54 10.40 8.74
C HIS A 175 5.60 9.55 8.02
N ARG A 176 6.48 8.88 8.77
CA ARG A 176 7.60 8.13 8.20
C ARG A 176 7.21 6.69 7.88
N LEU A 177 7.66 6.21 6.73
CA LEU A 177 7.55 4.81 6.35
C LEU A 177 8.49 3.98 7.24
N SER A 178 7.92 3.14 8.12
CA SER A 178 8.66 2.14 8.89
C SER A 178 8.68 0.80 8.16
N ASP A 179 9.60 -0.09 8.58
CA ASP A 179 9.69 -1.46 8.03
C ASP A 179 8.34 -2.19 8.13
N LYS A 180 7.67 -2.07 9.29
CA LYS A 180 6.35 -2.67 9.50
C LYS A 180 5.33 -2.16 8.47
N ILE A 181 5.25 -0.85 8.25
CA ILE A 181 4.32 -0.26 7.28
C ILE A 181 4.70 -0.69 5.85
N ALA A 182 5.99 -0.74 5.54
CA ALA A 182 6.42 -1.20 4.22
C ALA A 182 5.99 -2.65 3.96
N ILE A 183 6.20 -3.56 4.90
CA ILE A 183 5.88 -4.99 4.76
C ILE A 183 4.36 -5.20 4.66
N HIS A 184 3.57 -4.59 5.55
CA HIS A 184 2.14 -4.89 5.66
C HIS A 184 1.24 -4.03 4.77
N TYR A 185 1.73 -2.90 4.23
CA TYR A 185 0.92 -2.00 3.40
C TYR A 185 1.53 -1.74 2.02
N LEU A 186 2.82 -1.39 1.95
CA LEU A 186 3.43 -1.04 0.67
C LEU A 186 3.65 -2.28 -0.22
N ILE A 187 4.22 -3.36 0.31
CA ILE A 187 4.52 -4.58 -0.45
C ILE A 187 3.25 -5.23 -1.03
N PRO A 188 2.12 -5.38 -0.31
CA PRO A 188 0.87 -5.85 -0.90
C PRO A 188 0.39 -5.02 -2.08
N VAL A 189 0.44 -3.69 -1.98
CA VAL A 189 0.06 -2.80 -3.09
C VAL A 189 1.00 -2.95 -4.29
N ILE A 190 2.30 -3.07 -4.06
CA ILE A 190 3.29 -3.35 -5.12
C ILE A 190 2.95 -4.67 -5.83
N ARG A 191 2.58 -5.72 -5.09
CA ARG A 191 2.17 -7.01 -5.67
C ARG A 191 0.92 -6.89 -6.54
N TRP A 192 -0.10 -6.16 -6.10
CA TRP A 192 -1.31 -5.94 -6.90
C TRP A 192 -1.03 -5.18 -8.19
N ILE A 193 -0.14 -4.19 -8.14
CA ILE A 193 0.30 -3.48 -9.35
C ILE A 193 1.05 -4.42 -10.28
N ASP A 194 1.96 -5.24 -9.74
CA ASP A 194 2.74 -6.22 -10.49
C ASP A 194 1.84 -7.27 -11.17
N ASP A 195 0.89 -7.83 -10.43
CA ASP A 195 -0.08 -8.80 -10.96
C ASP A 195 -0.93 -8.20 -12.08
N ARG A 196 -1.39 -6.96 -11.91
CA ARG A 196 -2.13 -6.23 -12.95
C ARG A 196 -1.29 -6.00 -14.20
N GLN A 197 -0.04 -5.57 -14.05
CA GLN A 197 0.89 -5.33 -15.17
C GLN A 197 1.18 -6.60 -15.96
N GLU A 198 1.32 -7.73 -15.27
CA GLU A 198 1.58 -9.05 -15.87
C GLU A 198 0.30 -9.76 -16.36
N GLY A 199 -0.88 -9.20 -16.10
CA GLY A 199 -2.15 -9.90 -16.34
C GLY A 199 -2.25 -11.22 -15.58
N ARG A 200 -1.64 -11.29 -14.38
CA ARG A 200 -1.58 -12.52 -13.60
C ARG A 200 -2.88 -12.71 -12.83
N GLU A 201 -3.59 -13.79 -13.16
CA GLU A 201 -4.73 -14.27 -12.40
C GLU A 201 -4.28 -15.31 -11.39
N ARG A 202 -4.64 -15.11 -10.11
CA ARG A 202 -4.31 -16.02 -9.02
C ARG A 202 -5.53 -16.84 -8.62
N PRO A 203 -5.37 -18.12 -8.27
CA PRO A 203 -6.48 -18.90 -7.72
C PRO A 203 -7.07 -18.21 -6.47
N VAL A 204 -8.39 -18.31 -6.31
CA VAL A 204 -9.13 -17.60 -5.26
C VAL A 204 -9.26 -18.46 -4.02
N VAL A 205 -8.86 -17.93 -2.88
CA VAL A 205 -9.04 -18.53 -1.56
C VAL A 205 -9.95 -17.68 -0.71
N TYR A 206 -11.07 -18.23 -0.27
CA TYR A 206 -11.92 -17.62 0.74
C TYR A 206 -11.54 -18.13 2.13
N ILE A 207 -11.37 -17.21 3.08
CA ILE A 207 -11.15 -17.55 4.49
C ILE A 207 -12.31 -16.97 5.29
N THR A 208 -13.08 -17.82 5.98
CA THR A 208 -14.16 -17.33 6.83
C THR A 208 -13.62 -16.76 8.13
N ILE A 209 -14.30 -15.77 8.71
CA ILE A 209 -13.83 -15.10 9.92
C ILE A 209 -13.71 -16.06 11.12
N ASP A 210 -14.55 -17.07 11.20
CA ASP A 210 -14.50 -18.10 12.25
C ASP A 210 -13.29 -19.05 12.10
N ALA A 211 -12.74 -19.18 10.88
CA ALA A 211 -11.48 -19.87 10.66
C ALA A 211 -10.26 -19.02 11.09
N MET A 212 -10.39 -17.70 11.08
CA MET A 212 -9.33 -16.78 11.48
C MET A 212 -9.35 -16.48 12.99
N ARG A 213 -10.55 -16.29 13.55
CA ARG A 213 -10.81 -15.85 14.91
C ARG A 213 -11.46 -16.95 15.73
N SER A 214 -10.97 -17.16 16.95
CA SER A 214 -11.61 -18.07 17.91
C SER A 214 -12.91 -17.50 18.45
N PRO A 215 -13.80 -18.32 19.05
CA PRO A 215 -15.01 -17.81 19.71
C PRO A 215 -14.73 -16.79 20.83
N GLN A 216 -13.51 -16.76 21.37
CA GLN A 216 -13.06 -15.79 22.37
C GLN A 216 -12.54 -14.49 21.76
N GLY A 217 -12.64 -14.31 20.44
CA GLY A 217 -12.20 -13.11 19.72
C GLY A 217 -10.70 -13.05 19.39
N MET A 218 -9.93 -14.06 19.77
CA MET A 218 -8.48 -14.08 19.53
C MET A 218 -8.16 -14.68 18.17
N GLN A 219 -7.09 -14.20 17.55
CA GLN A 219 -6.51 -14.83 16.36
C GLN A 219 -6.15 -16.29 16.63
N ARG A 220 -6.48 -17.17 15.68
CA ARG A 220 -6.11 -18.60 15.81
C ARG A 220 -4.60 -18.78 15.59
N PRO A 221 -3.96 -19.73 16.33
CA PRO A 221 -2.54 -20.03 16.13
C PRO A 221 -2.21 -20.36 14.68
N SER A 222 -1.03 -19.98 14.22
CA SER A 222 -0.49 -20.20 12.88
C SER A 222 -1.30 -19.59 11.71
N MET A 223 -2.46 -18.96 11.96
CA MET A 223 -3.30 -18.34 10.92
C MET A 223 -2.54 -17.25 10.17
N HIS A 224 -1.82 -16.38 10.88
CA HIS A 224 -1.07 -15.28 10.24
C HIS A 224 0.04 -15.80 9.33
N LYS A 225 0.78 -16.82 9.78
CA LYS A 225 1.80 -17.49 8.96
C LYS A 225 1.20 -18.11 7.69
N ALA A 226 0.04 -18.78 7.83
CA ALA A 226 -0.68 -19.34 6.69
C ALA A 226 -1.11 -18.24 5.71
N PHE A 227 -1.64 -17.14 6.24
CA PHE A 227 -2.07 -16.00 5.45
C PHE A 227 -0.90 -15.37 4.67
N GLU A 228 0.25 -15.11 5.30
CA GLU A 228 1.44 -14.57 4.64
C GLU A 228 1.89 -15.45 3.46
N MET A 229 1.85 -16.77 3.61
CA MET A 229 2.14 -17.71 2.53
C MET A 229 1.07 -17.64 1.42
N LEU A 230 -0.21 -17.64 1.80
CA LEU A 230 -1.32 -17.64 0.82
C LEU A 230 -1.31 -16.41 -0.07
N ILE A 231 -1.11 -15.21 0.48
CA ILE A 231 -1.12 -13.96 -0.32
C ILE A 231 0.02 -13.89 -1.33
N GLU A 232 1.03 -14.72 -1.22
CA GLU A 232 2.11 -14.79 -2.21
C GLU A 232 1.70 -15.46 -3.52
N HIS A 233 0.77 -16.42 -3.43
CA HIS A 233 0.40 -17.29 -4.54
C HIS A 233 -1.08 -17.25 -4.91
N TYR A 234 -1.95 -16.74 -4.03
CA TYR A 234 -3.40 -16.77 -4.16
C TYR A 234 -4.02 -15.37 -4.01
N SER A 235 -5.20 -15.21 -4.60
CA SER A 235 -6.07 -14.06 -4.34
C SER A 235 -6.95 -14.39 -3.13
N VAL A 236 -6.60 -13.84 -1.97
CA VAL A 236 -7.25 -14.17 -0.70
C VAL A 236 -8.37 -13.18 -0.40
N TYR A 237 -9.58 -13.70 -0.14
CA TYR A 237 -10.74 -12.93 0.30
C TYR A 237 -11.20 -13.40 1.68
N PHE A 238 -11.66 -12.45 2.48
CA PHE A 238 -12.17 -12.70 3.82
C PHE A 238 -13.70 -12.73 3.79
N LEU A 239 -14.29 -13.83 4.24
CA LEU A 239 -15.72 -14.05 4.19
C LEU A 239 -16.34 -13.90 5.57
N CYS A 240 -17.21 -12.90 5.72
CA CYS A 240 -17.92 -12.59 6.95
C CYS A 240 -19.42 -12.82 6.79
N PRO A 241 -20.14 -13.26 7.83
CA PRO A 241 -21.59 -13.29 7.82
C PRO A 241 -22.13 -11.87 7.78
N ALA A 242 -23.25 -11.68 7.07
CA ALA A 242 -23.94 -10.39 6.96
C ALA A 242 -25.33 -10.49 7.61
N ASP A 243 -25.41 -10.50 8.93
CA ASP A 243 -26.71 -10.44 9.60
C ASP A 243 -27.29 -9.03 9.45
N SER A 244 -28.41 -8.94 8.72
CA SER A 244 -29.10 -7.67 8.48
C SER A 244 -29.62 -7.01 9.76
N ASN A 245 -29.76 -7.77 10.83
CA ASN A 245 -30.21 -7.28 12.13
C ASN A 245 -29.06 -6.84 13.06
N ASP A 246 -27.82 -7.17 12.73
CA ASP A 246 -26.63 -6.86 13.53
C ASP A 246 -25.56 -6.12 12.72
N LYS A 247 -25.80 -4.83 12.53
CA LYS A 247 -24.85 -3.96 11.81
C LYS A 247 -23.56 -3.71 12.61
N GLU A 248 -23.64 -3.78 13.92
CA GLU A 248 -22.49 -3.56 14.80
C GLU A 248 -21.51 -4.73 14.68
N ALA A 249 -22.00 -5.97 14.55
CA ALA A 249 -21.17 -7.13 14.28
C ALA A 249 -20.42 -7.02 12.95
N ILE A 250 -21.09 -6.53 11.89
CA ILE A 250 -20.46 -6.30 10.60
C ILE A 250 -19.29 -5.30 10.72
N SER A 251 -19.50 -4.18 11.41
CA SER A 251 -18.45 -3.19 11.64
C SER A 251 -17.30 -3.76 12.46
N ALA A 252 -17.61 -4.46 13.55
CA ALA A 252 -16.62 -5.07 14.42
C ALA A 252 -15.77 -6.15 13.71
N ASP A 253 -16.38 -6.93 12.82
CA ASP A 253 -15.68 -7.92 12.01
C ASP A 253 -14.75 -7.23 11.00
N HIS A 254 -15.19 -6.13 10.40
CA HIS A 254 -14.37 -5.33 9.48
C HIS A 254 -13.13 -4.77 10.19
N ASP A 255 -13.34 -4.07 11.29
CA ASP A 255 -12.28 -3.47 12.08
C ASP A 255 -11.26 -4.52 12.55
N TRP A 256 -11.75 -5.69 13.01
CA TRP A 256 -10.87 -6.78 13.43
C TRP A 256 -10.02 -7.33 12.27
N ILE A 257 -10.60 -7.46 11.07
CA ILE A 257 -9.86 -7.93 9.89
C ILE A 257 -8.80 -6.90 9.47
N GLU A 258 -9.16 -5.62 9.42
CA GLU A 258 -8.21 -4.55 9.09
C GLU A 258 -7.03 -4.52 10.07
N ASP A 259 -7.29 -4.65 11.37
CA ASP A 259 -6.26 -4.64 12.40
C ASP A 259 -5.27 -5.82 12.27
N ILE A 260 -5.77 -7.01 11.93
CA ILE A 260 -4.96 -8.24 11.88
C ILE A 260 -4.27 -8.42 10.51
N ILE A 261 -4.95 -8.08 9.43
CA ILE A 261 -4.53 -8.38 8.05
C ILE A 261 -3.83 -7.20 7.40
N SER A 262 -4.19 -5.97 7.79
CA SER A 262 -3.66 -4.74 7.19
C SER A 262 -4.07 -4.55 5.71
N ALA A 263 -3.20 -4.03 4.84
CA ALA A 263 -3.55 -3.71 3.46
C ALA A 263 -4.19 -4.84 2.65
N PRO A 264 -3.83 -6.12 2.81
CA PRO A 264 -4.49 -7.19 2.06
C PRO A 264 -6.00 -7.34 2.31
N SER A 265 -6.55 -6.73 3.38
CA SER A 265 -8.00 -6.67 3.61
C SER A 265 -8.71 -5.64 2.71
N TYR A 266 -8.00 -4.66 2.18
CA TYR A 266 -8.57 -3.58 1.39
C TYR A 266 -9.30 -4.11 0.15
N ASN A 267 -10.62 -3.87 0.07
CA ASN A 267 -11.52 -4.39 -0.97
C ASN A 267 -11.54 -5.92 -1.12
N HIS A 268 -11.05 -6.67 -0.11
CA HIS A 268 -11.02 -8.14 -0.10
C HIS A 268 -11.91 -8.74 0.99
N VAL A 269 -12.74 -7.96 1.68
CA VAL A 269 -13.73 -8.46 2.65
C VAL A 269 -15.08 -8.58 1.96
N ILE A 270 -15.69 -9.77 2.04
CA ILE A 270 -16.99 -10.08 1.47
C ILE A 270 -17.96 -10.39 2.60
N TYR A 271 -19.07 -9.67 2.64
CA TYR A 271 -20.16 -9.91 3.58
C TYR A 271 -21.28 -10.69 2.89
N ALA A 272 -21.47 -11.94 3.28
CA ALA A 272 -22.49 -12.78 2.66
C ALA A 272 -23.06 -13.81 3.65
N ASN A 273 -24.41 -13.96 3.65
CA ASN A 273 -25.10 -15.00 4.41
C ASN A 273 -25.14 -16.35 3.69
N ASN A 274 -24.82 -16.37 2.41
CA ASN A 274 -24.85 -17.57 1.61
C ASN A 274 -23.68 -17.62 0.64
N SER A 275 -22.71 -18.46 0.93
CA SER A 275 -21.51 -18.68 0.12
C SER A 275 -21.76 -19.54 -1.13
N ALA A 276 -22.93 -20.16 -1.29
CA ALA A 276 -23.28 -20.95 -2.49
C ALA A 276 -23.30 -20.14 -3.81
N ARG A 277 -23.24 -18.82 -3.71
CA ARG A 277 -23.15 -17.89 -4.86
C ARG A 277 -21.74 -17.42 -5.17
N LEU A 278 -20.76 -17.81 -4.36
CA LEU A 278 -19.38 -17.44 -4.54
C LEU A 278 -18.64 -18.50 -5.36
N TYR A 279 -17.88 -18.04 -6.34
CA TYR A 279 -16.99 -18.87 -7.15
C TYR A 279 -15.56 -18.66 -6.68
N GLY A 280 -14.83 -19.75 -6.43
CA GLY A 280 -13.43 -19.72 -6.02
C GLY A 280 -12.85 -21.12 -6.03
N ASP A 281 -11.53 -21.21 -5.87
CA ASP A 281 -10.83 -22.49 -5.94
C ASP A 281 -10.84 -23.20 -4.59
N TYR A 282 -10.69 -22.44 -3.50
CA TYR A 282 -10.61 -22.96 -2.13
C TYR A 282 -11.47 -22.14 -1.17
N LYS A 283 -12.03 -22.80 -0.17
CA LYS A 283 -12.68 -22.17 0.97
C LYS A 283 -12.20 -22.80 2.27
N ILE A 284 -11.66 -21.99 3.16
CA ILE A 284 -11.20 -22.39 4.49
C ILE A 284 -12.23 -21.91 5.51
N ALA A 285 -12.90 -22.85 6.20
CA ALA A 285 -13.95 -22.58 7.17
C ALA A 285 -13.93 -23.58 8.31
N THR A 286 -14.58 -23.28 9.44
CA THR A 286 -14.76 -24.27 10.53
C THR A 286 -15.97 -25.18 10.31
N ALA A 287 -16.96 -24.70 9.54
CA ALA A 287 -18.15 -25.47 9.17
C ALA A 287 -18.03 -26.09 7.78
N ALA A 288 -18.66 -27.22 7.54
CA ALA A 288 -18.82 -27.78 6.22
C ALA A 288 -19.75 -26.90 5.38
N ASP A 289 -19.45 -26.79 4.08
CA ASP A 289 -20.29 -26.05 3.11
C ASP A 289 -20.34 -26.80 1.77
N ASP A 290 -21.25 -27.75 1.69
CA ASP A 290 -21.44 -28.58 0.49
C ASP A 290 -21.99 -27.79 -0.74
N ALA A 291 -22.38 -26.55 -0.53
CA ALA A 291 -22.90 -25.67 -1.59
C ALA A 291 -21.80 -24.85 -2.27
N PHE A 292 -20.62 -24.77 -1.70
CA PHE A 292 -19.49 -24.07 -2.32
C PHE A 292 -18.92 -24.89 -3.49
N MET A 293 -18.77 -24.25 -4.64
CA MET A 293 -18.31 -24.88 -5.89
C MET A 293 -16.77 -24.83 -6.02
N GLY A 294 -16.06 -25.30 -5.04
CA GLY A 294 -14.61 -25.38 -5.02
C GLY A 294 -14.15 -26.41 -3.99
N THR A 295 -12.86 -26.38 -3.64
CA THR A 295 -12.32 -27.26 -2.61
C THR A 295 -12.63 -26.70 -1.22
N ASN A 296 -13.40 -27.43 -0.42
CA ASN A 296 -13.67 -27.10 0.97
C ASN A 296 -12.57 -27.62 1.88
N ILE A 297 -11.93 -26.73 2.63
CA ILE A 297 -10.93 -27.03 3.64
C ILE A 297 -11.55 -26.75 5.00
N ARG A 298 -11.93 -27.82 5.73
CA ARG A 298 -12.58 -27.68 7.03
C ARG A 298 -11.55 -27.69 8.16
N LEU A 299 -11.26 -26.51 8.69
CA LEU A 299 -10.42 -26.35 9.89
C LEU A 299 -11.11 -27.02 11.11
N GLY A 300 -10.38 -27.84 11.83
CA GLY A 300 -10.87 -28.66 12.94
C GLY A 300 -11.38 -30.05 12.53
N SER A 301 -11.25 -30.43 11.25
CA SER A 301 -11.49 -31.82 10.79
C SER A 301 -10.33 -32.75 11.13
N ASP A 302 -10.50 -34.04 10.87
CA ASP A 302 -9.40 -35.03 11.07
C ASP A 302 -8.21 -34.76 10.13
N GLU A 303 -8.44 -34.20 8.95
CA GLU A 303 -7.43 -33.89 7.94
C GLU A 303 -6.73 -32.55 8.21
N PHE A 304 -7.49 -31.53 8.64
CA PHE A 304 -7.01 -30.18 8.88
C PHE A 304 -7.34 -29.75 10.32
N LYS A 305 -6.65 -30.31 11.30
CA LYS A 305 -6.90 -30.04 12.72
C LYS A 305 -6.56 -28.61 13.11
N THR A 306 -5.49 -28.08 12.52
CA THR A 306 -4.95 -26.75 12.77
C THR A 306 -4.58 -26.06 11.46
N TRP A 307 -4.16 -24.82 11.51
CA TRP A 307 -3.62 -24.09 10.38
C TRP A 307 -2.29 -24.67 9.85
N ASP A 308 -1.54 -25.43 10.66
CA ASP A 308 -0.27 -26.02 10.23
C ASP A 308 -0.48 -27.12 9.16
N GLU A 309 -1.55 -27.92 9.26
CA GLU A 309 -1.90 -28.89 8.22
C GLU A 309 -2.38 -28.19 6.95
N ILE A 310 -3.07 -27.05 7.08
CA ILE A 310 -3.50 -26.22 5.93
C ILE A 310 -2.27 -25.63 5.22
N ILE A 311 -1.29 -25.10 5.96
CA ILE A 311 0.00 -24.64 5.41
C ILE A 311 0.64 -25.78 4.61
N THR A 312 0.79 -26.94 5.23
CA THR A 312 1.40 -28.11 4.58
C THR A 312 0.67 -28.53 3.31
N PHE A 313 -0.67 -28.44 3.30
CA PHE A 313 -1.48 -28.72 2.11
C PHE A 313 -1.16 -27.77 0.96
N PHE A 314 -1.15 -26.48 1.20
CA PHE A 314 -0.87 -25.48 0.17
C PHE A 314 0.60 -25.50 -0.30
N GLU A 315 1.56 -25.76 0.58
CA GLU A 315 2.97 -25.97 0.21
C GLU A 315 3.13 -27.14 -0.79
N ARG A 316 2.36 -28.21 -0.63
CA ARG A 316 2.38 -29.36 -1.56
C ARG A 316 1.71 -29.07 -2.90
N LEU A 317 0.76 -28.15 -2.97
CA LEU A 317 0.05 -27.82 -4.21
C LEU A 317 0.86 -26.95 -5.16
N GLY A 318 1.87 -26.28 -4.71
CA GLY A 318 2.64 -25.41 -5.60
C GLY A 318 3.29 -24.20 -5.00
N GLY A 319 3.57 -24.25 -3.73
CA GLY A 319 4.57 -23.39 -3.13
C GLY A 319 5.98 -23.84 -3.54
N GLN A 320 6.18 -24.11 -4.84
CA GLN A 320 7.50 -24.35 -5.43
C GLN A 320 7.96 -23.12 -6.18
#